data_ae3999344a54c61d22592b34760187cd
#
_entry.id   ae3999344a54c61d22592b34760187cd
#
_cell.length_a   1.000
_cell.length_b   1.000
_cell.length_c   1.000
_cell.angle_alpha   90.00
_cell.angle_beta   90.00
_cell.angle_gamma   90.00
#
_symmetry.space_group_name_H-M   'P 1'
#
loop_
_entity.id
_entity.type
_entity.pdbx_description
1 polymer ?
#
loop_
_entity_poly.entity_id
_entity_poly.type
_entity_poly.pdbx_seq_one_letter_code
_entity_poly.pdbx_strand_id
1 'polypeptide(L)'
;MAQKPWLQNASLRDNILFGSPYKVRRYRNVLKACALQPDVDILPGRDFTRIGEKGINLSGGQKQRVTIARALYNDADVIIMVS
;
A
#
# COMPACT_ATOMS: atom_id res chain seq x y z
N MET A 1 1.96 21.04 -6.97
CA MET A 1 1.75 19.99 -5.97
C MET A 1 2.57 18.77 -6.29
N ALA A 2 3.39 18.35 -5.38
CA ALA A 2 4.24 17.20 -5.61
C ALA A 2 3.42 15.92 -5.62
N GLN A 3 3.62 15.10 -6.64
CA GLN A 3 2.91 13.84 -6.78
C GLN A 3 3.84 12.65 -6.65
N LYS A 4 4.93 12.83 -5.96
CA LYS A 4 5.90 11.76 -5.81
C LYS A 4 5.36 10.64 -4.95
N PRO A 5 5.56 9.39 -5.36
CA PRO A 5 5.23 8.26 -4.50
C PRO A 5 6.12 8.30 -3.26
N TRP A 6 5.51 8.54 -2.14
CA TRP A 6 6.22 8.70 -0.89
C TRP A 6 6.10 7.44 -0.06
N LEU A 7 7.18 6.72 0.10
CA LEU A 7 7.19 5.52 0.94
C LEU A 7 8.10 5.76 2.13
N GLN A 8 7.63 5.35 3.29
CA GLN A 8 8.40 5.43 4.50
C GLN A 8 9.23 4.16 4.66
N ASN A 9 10.32 4.25 5.42
CA ASN A 9 11.11 3.09 5.77
C ASN A 9 10.37 2.27 6.81
N ALA A 10 9.40 1.49 6.34
CA ALA A 10 8.52 0.72 7.18
C ALA A 10 8.01 -0.45 6.37
N SER A 11 7.19 -1.30 6.97
CA SER A 11 6.61 -2.42 6.23
C SER A 11 5.65 -1.93 5.17
N LEU A 12 5.37 -2.78 4.19
CA LEU A 12 4.39 -2.47 3.17
C LEU A 12 3.04 -2.16 3.81
N ARG A 13 2.64 -2.98 4.78
CA ARG A 13 1.38 -2.76 5.50
C ARG A 13 1.35 -1.39 6.15
N ASP A 14 2.41 -1.03 6.87
CA ASP A 14 2.45 0.26 7.56
C ASP A 14 2.39 1.41 6.59
N ASN A 15 2.97 1.27 5.42
CA ASN A 15 2.88 2.30 4.40
C ASN A 15 1.46 2.48 3.90
N ILE A 16 0.70 1.39 3.77
CA ILE A 16 -0.68 1.48 3.33
C ILE A 16 -1.57 2.04 4.44
N LEU A 17 -1.39 1.55 5.66
CA LEU A 17 -2.20 2.00 6.78
C LEU A 17 -1.94 3.46 7.13
N PHE A 18 -0.69 3.87 7.03
CA PHE A 18 -0.29 5.26 7.25
C PHE A 18 -0.84 5.79 8.58
N GLY A 19 -0.70 4.98 9.64
CA GLY A 19 -1.16 5.38 10.95
C GLY A 19 -2.63 5.08 11.26
N SER A 20 -3.36 4.56 10.29
CA SER A 20 -4.77 4.21 10.50
C SER A 20 -4.90 2.81 11.07
N PRO A 21 -6.02 2.52 11.76
CA PRO A 21 -6.21 1.17 12.29
C PRO A 21 -6.34 0.14 11.19
N TYR A 22 -5.85 -1.05 11.47
CA TYR A 22 -5.91 -2.15 10.52
C TYR A 22 -7.32 -2.75 10.52
N LYS A 23 -7.97 -2.67 9.37
CA LYS A 23 -9.29 -3.28 9.16
C LYS A 23 -9.15 -4.28 8.03
N VAL A 24 -9.26 -5.54 8.36
CA VAL A 24 -8.89 -6.62 7.46
C VAL A 24 -9.66 -6.57 6.14
N ARG A 25 -10.95 -6.32 6.18
CA ARG A 25 -11.75 -6.28 4.96
C ARG A 25 -11.34 -5.13 4.05
N ARG A 26 -11.23 -3.95 4.62
CA ARG A 26 -10.83 -2.78 3.86
C ARG A 26 -9.44 -2.97 3.27
N TYR A 27 -8.54 -3.49 4.07
CA TYR A 27 -7.18 -3.71 3.64
C TYR A 27 -7.11 -4.67 2.45
N ARG A 28 -7.80 -5.79 2.56
CA ARG A 28 -7.83 -6.77 1.47
C ARG A 28 -8.46 -6.21 0.20
N ASN A 29 -9.55 -5.45 0.35
CA ASN A 29 -10.20 -4.85 -0.79
C ASN A 29 -9.29 -3.86 -1.50
N VAL A 30 -8.53 -3.10 -0.72
CA VAL A 30 -7.59 -2.14 -1.28
C VAL A 30 -6.48 -2.85 -2.04
N LEU A 31 -5.94 -3.93 -1.49
CA LEU A 31 -4.91 -4.69 -2.18
C LEU A 31 -5.42 -5.22 -3.52
N LYS A 32 -6.64 -5.70 -3.56
CA LYS A 32 -7.25 -6.18 -4.81
C LYS A 32 -7.48 -5.05 -5.79
N ALA A 33 -8.03 -3.94 -5.31
CA ALA A 33 -8.36 -2.82 -6.18
C ALA A 33 -7.12 -2.23 -6.83
N CYS A 34 -6.00 -2.26 -6.12
CA CYS A 34 -4.74 -1.69 -6.61
C CYS A 34 -3.86 -2.72 -7.31
N ALA A 35 -4.34 -3.96 -7.45
CA ALA A 35 -3.56 -5.05 -8.04
C ALA A 35 -2.24 -5.27 -7.29
N LEU A 36 -2.26 -5.10 -5.97
CA LEU A 36 -1.08 -5.28 -5.15
C LEU A 36 -0.94 -6.70 -4.61
N GLN A 37 -2.00 -7.49 -4.64
CA GLN A 37 -1.95 -8.82 -4.05
C GLN A 37 -0.82 -9.68 -4.64
N PRO A 38 -0.63 -9.73 -5.96
CA PRO A 38 0.50 -10.51 -6.50
C PRO A 38 1.85 -9.97 -6.04
N ASP A 39 1.99 -8.65 -5.91
CA ASP A 39 3.24 -8.07 -5.44
C ASP A 39 3.52 -8.44 -3.99
N VAL A 40 2.47 -8.46 -3.17
CA VAL A 40 2.60 -8.87 -1.78
C VAL A 40 3.01 -10.34 -1.67
N ASP A 41 2.42 -11.18 -2.51
CA ASP A 41 2.65 -12.61 -2.44
C ASP A 41 4.08 -13.01 -2.76
N ILE A 42 4.77 -12.23 -3.57
CA ILE A 42 6.16 -12.54 -3.94
C ILE A 42 7.18 -11.99 -2.93
N LEU A 43 6.76 -11.16 -2.00
CA LEU A 43 7.68 -10.62 -1.02
C LEU A 43 7.97 -11.63 0.09
N PRO A 44 9.22 -11.68 0.58
CA PRO A 44 9.58 -12.69 1.59
C PRO A 44 8.78 -12.60 2.87
N GLY A 45 8.46 -11.39 3.32
CA GLY A 45 7.63 -11.18 4.51
C GLY A 45 6.24 -10.73 4.17
N ARG A 46 5.84 -10.87 2.91
CA ARG A 46 4.57 -10.39 2.40
C ARG A 46 4.38 -8.92 2.75
N ASP A 47 3.21 -8.54 3.31
CA ASP A 47 2.98 -7.14 3.61
C ASP A 47 3.72 -6.66 4.86
N PHE A 48 4.38 -7.56 5.58
CA PHE A 48 5.28 -7.17 6.68
C PHE A 48 6.70 -6.91 6.20
N THR A 49 6.97 -7.13 4.92
CA THR A 49 8.29 -6.86 4.36
C THR A 49 8.60 -5.37 4.45
N ARG A 50 9.78 -5.06 4.96
CA ARG A 50 10.22 -3.67 5.05
C ARG A 50 10.57 -3.16 3.66
N ILE A 51 10.04 -2.01 3.31
CA ILE A 51 10.30 -1.37 2.03
C ILE A 51 10.86 0.02 2.24
N GLY A 52 11.31 0.65 1.17
CA GLY A 52 11.92 1.96 1.26
C GLY A 52 13.43 1.86 1.13
N GLU A 53 14.12 2.93 1.51
CA GLU A 53 15.57 2.99 1.33
C GLU A 53 16.31 1.90 2.09
N LYS A 54 15.85 1.57 3.27
CA LYS A 54 16.51 0.59 4.13
C LYS A 54 15.90 -0.79 4.04
N GLY A 55 15.03 -1.01 3.08
CA GLY A 55 14.39 -2.29 2.87
C GLY A 55 14.42 -2.65 1.41
N ILE A 56 13.42 -3.43 1.00
CA ILE A 56 13.31 -3.82 -0.39
C ILE A 56 12.95 -2.60 -1.24
N ASN A 57 13.66 -2.44 -2.34
CA ASN A 57 13.46 -1.32 -3.24
C ASN A 57 12.42 -1.71 -4.30
N LEU A 58 11.27 -1.10 -4.24
CA LEU A 58 10.19 -1.41 -5.18
C LEU A 58 10.40 -0.71 -6.51
N SER A 59 9.84 -1.29 -7.57
CA SER A 59 9.82 -0.64 -8.87
C SER A 59 8.94 0.61 -8.82
N GLY A 60 9.06 1.48 -9.83
CA GLY A 60 8.23 2.66 -9.91
C GLY A 60 6.75 2.34 -9.92
N GLY A 61 6.36 1.32 -10.69
CA GLY A 61 4.96 0.91 -10.73
C GLY A 61 4.46 0.38 -9.40
N GLN A 62 5.30 -0.38 -8.70
CA GLN A 62 4.94 -0.89 -7.38
C GLN A 62 4.78 0.24 -6.38
N LYS A 63 5.70 1.20 -6.39
CA LYS A 63 5.59 2.37 -5.52
C LYS A 63 4.30 3.12 -5.76
N GLN A 64 3.95 3.29 -7.02
CA GLN A 64 2.72 3.98 -7.38
C GLN A 64 1.50 3.24 -6.86
N ARG A 65 1.48 1.92 -7.01
CA ARG A 65 0.36 1.12 -6.52
C ARG A 65 0.23 1.21 -5.01
N VAL A 66 1.35 1.20 -4.28
CA VAL A 66 1.31 1.35 -2.82
C VAL A 66 0.78 2.73 -2.44
N THR A 67 1.19 3.76 -3.15
CA THR A 67 0.72 5.12 -2.89
C THR A 67 -0.79 5.22 -3.11
N ILE A 68 -1.29 4.61 -4.18
CA ILE A 68 -2.72 4.60 -4.45
C ILE A 68 -3.45 3.80 -3.37
N ALA A 69 -2.89 2.66 -2.97
CA ALA A 69 -3.49 1.85 -1.93
C ALA A 69 -3.60 2.61 -0.62
N ARG A 70 -2.56 3.38 -0.27
CA ARG A 70 -2.61 4.21 0.93
C ARG A 70 -3.75 5.23 0.84
N ALA A 71 -3.87 5.87 -0.30
CA ALA A 71 -4.92 6.86 -0.49
C ALA A 71 -6.30 6.22 -0.40
N LEU A 72 -6.49 5.10 -1.06
CA LEU A 72 -7.78 4.39 -1.02
C LEU A 72 -8.11 3.90 0.38
N TYR A 73 -7.12 3.38 1.09
CA TYR A 73 -7.37 2.86 2.43
C TYR A 73 -7.77 3.96 3.38
N ASN A 74 -7.15 5.13 3.26
CA ASN A 74 -7.37 6.24 4.19
C ASN A 74 -8.47 7.18 3.78
N ASP A 75 -9.02 7.01 2.57
CA ASP A 75 -10.10 7.86 2.06
C ASP A 75 -11.35 7.00 1.84
N ALA A 76 -12.22 6.98 2.86
CA ALA A 76 -13.41 6.15 2.82
C ALA A 76 -14.34 6.56 1.68
N ASP A 77 -14.39 7.84 1.35
CA ASP A 77 -15.26 8.29 0.27
C ASP A 77 -14.84 7.73 -1.07
N VAL A 78 -13.55 7.69 -1.31
CA VAL A 78 -13.03 7.12 -2.55
C VAL A 78 -13.34 5.63 -2.63
N ILE A 79 -13.19 4.92 -1.51
CA ILE A 79 -13.45 3.48 -1.47
C ILE A 79 -14.93 3.21 -1.77
N ILE A 80 -15.81 4.02 -1.22
CA ILE A 80 -17.24 3.86 -1.45
C ILE A 80 -17.56 4.05 -2.93
N MET A 81 -16.94 5.01 -3.56
CA MET A 81 -17.18 5.27 -4.97
C MET A 81 -16.68 4.15 -5.87
N VAL A 82 -15.61 3.50 -5.46
CA VAL A 82 -15.04 2.41 -6.25
C VAL A 82 -15.87 1.13 -6.12
N SER A 83 -16.42 0.93 -4.96
CA SER A 83 -17.24 -0.25 -4.76
C SER A 83 -18.58 -0.14 -5.47
#